data_49026eef821dfb84f757442e1429424b
#
_entry.id   49026eef821dfb84f757442e1429424b
#
_cell.length_a   1.000
_cell.length_b   1.000
_cell.length_c   1.000
_cell.angle_alpha   90.00
_cell.angle_beta   90.00
_cell.angle_gamma   90.00
#
_symmetry.space_group_name_H-M   'P 1'
#
loop_
_entity.id
_entity.type
_entity.pdbx_description
1 polymer ?
#
loop_
_entity_poly.entity_id
_entity_poly.type
_entity_poly.pdbx_seq_one_letter_code
_entity_poly.pdbx_strand_id
1 'polypeptide(L)'
;LFDLRLNPAIKQDAKAPSQDAKALAKLHEQLVAKLDQVANLDDDRIIRRYMEMIDATLRTNYYQPDQEGQPKPYISFKLAPSSITDMPLPLPKFEIFVYSPRVEGVHLRWGKVARGGLRWSDRKEDFRTEVLGLVKAQQVKNTVIVPVGAKGGFYCKQMPAGASRAVIQEEGK
;
A
#
# COMPACT_ATOMS: atom_id res chain seq x y z
N LEU A 1 -14.43 -2.23 10.19
CA LEU A 1 -14.33 -1.81 8.78
C LEU A 1 -13.36 -2.70 8.01
N PHE A 2 -12.12 -2.84 8.47
CA PHE A 2 -11.08 -3.64 7.80
C PHE A 2 -11.52 -5.09 7.57
N ASP A 3 -12.00 -5.78 8.59
CA ASP A 3 -12.44 -7.18 8.48
C ASP A 3 -13.63 -7.35 7.53
N LEU A 4 -14.65 -6.53 7.67
CA LEU A 4 -15.82 -6.58 6.77
C LEU A 4 -15.45 -6.38 5.30
N ARG A 5 -14.41 -5.57 5.05
CA ARG A 5 -13.98 -5.25 3.70
C ARG A 5 -13.01 -6.26 3.10
N LEU A 6 -12.09 -6.80 3.89
CA LEU A 6 -10.91 -7.51 3.38
C LEU A 6 -10.79 -8.96 3.82
N ASN A 7 -11.51 -9.38 4.86
CA ASN A 7 -11.44 -10.76 5.35
C ASN A 7 -12.12 -11.72 4.37
N PRO A 8 -11.40 -12.65 3.75
CA PRO A 8 -11.98 -13.61 2.81
C PRO A 8 -12.98 -14.57 3.47
N ALA A 9 -12.86 -14.83 4.77
CA ALA A 9 -13.79 -15.69 5.49
C ALA A 9 -15.20 -15.06 5.61
N ILE A 10 -15.28 -13.73 5.71
CA ILE A 10 -16.55 -12.99 5.74
C ILE A 10 -17.19 -12.91 4.35
N LYS A 11 -16.36 -12.85 3.29
CA LYS A 11 -16.81 -12.74 1.90
C LYS A 11 -17.27 -14.06 1.27
N GLN A 12 -17.10 -15.19 1.93
CA GLN A 12 -17.44 -16.49 1.36
C GLN A 12 -18.95 -16.75 1.24
N ASP A 13 -19.78 -15.97 1.89
CA ASP A 13 -21.24 -15.98 1.64
C ASP A 13 -21.57 -15.16 0.39
N ALA A 14 -21.05 -15.63 -0.76
CA ALA A 14 -21.22 -15.00 -2.07
C ALA A 14 -22.69 -14.94 -2.56
N LYS A 15 -23.67 -15.42 -1.77
CA LYS A 15 -25.10 -15.38 -2.07
C LYS A 15 -25.79 -14.07 -1.70
N ALA A 16 -25.12 -13.16 -0.97
CA ALA A 16 -25.72 -11.88 -0.57
C ALA A 16 -24.76 -10.68 -0.64
N PRO A 17 -24.14 -10.36 -1.81
CA PRO A 17 -23.22 -9.21 -1.91
C PRO A 17 -23.90 -7.87 -1.57
N SER A 18 -25.23 -7.80 -1.58
CA SER A 18 -26.00 -6.61 -1.21
C SER A 18 -26.10 -6.39 0.30
N GLN A 19 -26.01 -7.45 1.12
CA GLN A 19 -26.08 -7.32 2.59
C GLN A 19 -24.74 -6.84 3.16
N ASP A 20 -23.63 -7.38 2.66
CA ASP A 20 -22.29 -6.96 3.08
C ASP A 20 -22.02 -5.49 2.71
N ALA A 21 -22.44 -5.08 1.52
CA ALA A 21 -22.33 -3.69 1.09
C ALA A 21 -23.15 -2.73 1.95
N LYS A 22 -24.38 -3.13 2.35
CA LYS A 22 -25.23 -2.34 3.25
C LYS A 22 -24.64 -2.26 4.66
N ALA A 23 -24.13 -3.37 5.17
CA ALA A 23 -23.49 -3.42 6.49
C ALA A 23 -22.23 -2.54 6.51
N LEU A 24 -21.44 -2.58 5.45
CA LEU A 24 -20.25 -1.74 5.30
C LEU A 24 -20.62 -0.26 5.25
N ALA A 25 -21.62 0.13 4.45
CA ALA A 25 -22.08 1.50 4.34
C ALA A 25 -22.61 2.02 5.70
N LYS A 26 -23.45 1.22 6.39
CA LYS A 26 -23.96 1.58 7.71
C LYS A 26 -22.84 1.77 8.74
N LEU A 27 -21.84 0.87 8.74
CA LEU A 27 -20.69 1.00 9.64
C LEU A 27 -19.88 2.26 9.31
N HIS A 28 -19.70 2.57 8.04
CA HIS A 28 -18.99 3.77 7.59
C HIS A 28 -19.71 5.03 8.08
N GLU A 29 -21.02 5.13 7.89
CA GLU A 29 -21.84 6.25 8.41
C GLU A 29 -21.73 6.39 9.94
N GLN A 30 -21.79 5.28 10.67
CA GLN A 30 -21.63 5.29 12.12
C GLN A 30 -20.25 5.77 12.57
N LEU A 31 -19.20 5.40 11.86
CA LEU A 31 -17.83 5.85 12.14
C LEU A 31 -17.69 7.35 11.87
N VAL A 32 -18.19 7.83 10.74
CA VAL A 32 -18.17 9.27 10.42
C VAL A 32 -18.92 10.07 11.48
N ALA A 33 -20.14 9.65 11.85
CA ALA A 33 -20.92 10.34 12.87
C ALA A 33 -20.25 10.37 14.26
N LYS A 34 -19.42 9.37 14.59
CA LYS A 34 -18.61 9.39 15.81
C LYS A 34 -17.41 10.30 15.68
N LEU A 35 -16.79 10.38 14.50
CA LEU A 35 -15.67 11.29 14.25
C LEU A 35 -16.08 12.75 14.34
N ASP A 36 -17.30 13.10 13.95
CA ASP A 36 -17.83 14.46 14.09
C ASP A 36 -17.94 14.94 15.55
N GLN A 37 -17.83 14.00 16.52
CA GLN A 37 -17.78 14.29 17.95
C GLN A 37 -16.36 14.40 18.51
N VAL A 38 -15.33 14.12 17.71
CA VAL A 38 -13.93 14.22 18.11
C VAL A 38 -13.49 15.68 18.15
N ALA A 39 -13.14 16.18 19.31
CA ALA A 39 -12.77 17.59 19.49
C ALA A 39 -11.35 17.89 18.99
N ASN A 40 -10.46 16.88 18.96
CA ASN A 40 -9.08 17.05 18.52
C ASN A 40 -9.01 16.87 16.99
N LEU A 41 -8.59 17.93 16.29
CA LEU A 41 -8.48 17.95 14.84
C LEU A 41 -7.44 16.95 14.29
N ASP A 42 -6.35 16.72 15.01
CA ASP A 42 -5.31 15.81 14.56
C ASP A 42 -5.77 14.36 14.69
N ASP A 43 -6.47 14.00 15.77
CA ASP A 43 -7.06 12.68 15.95
C ASP A 43 -8.13 12.40 14.88
N ASP A 44 -9.01 13.36 14.60
CA ASP A 44 -10.00 13.26 13.53
C ASP A 44 -9.34 13.01 12.17
N ARG A 45 -8.32 13.79 11.82
CA ARG A 45 -7.57 13.65 10.57
C ARG A 45 -6.90 12.29 10.45
N ILE A 46 -6.25 11.82 11.52
CA ILE A 46 -5.55 10.53 11.53
C ILE A 46 -6.55 9.40 11.30
N ILE A 47 -7.67 9.39 12.02
CA ILE A 47 -8.67 8.31 11.93
C ILE A 47 -9.35 8.33 10.56
N ARG A 48 -9.72 9.49 10.02
CA ARG A 48 -10.26 9.62 8.66
C ARG A 48 -9.28 9.10 7.62
N ARG A 49 -7.98 9.38 7.78
CA ARG A 49 -6.94 8.85 6.89
C ARG A 49 -6.83 7.32 6.97
N TYR A 50 -6.95 6.72 8.16
CA TYR A 50 -7.02 5.26 8.28
C TYR A 50 -8.25 4.67 7.58
N MET A 51 -9.41 5.28 7.74
CA MET A 51 -10.62 4.84 7.04
C MET A 51 -10.43 4.89 5.52
N GLU A 52 -9.92 6.00 5.00
CA GLU A 52 -9.62 6.19 3.60
C GLU A 52 -8.62 5.15 3.05
N MET A 53 -7.56 4.84 3.81
CA MET A 53 -6.60 3.80 3.45
C MET A 53 -7.23 2.40 3.42
N ILE A 54 -8.12 2.09 4.37
CA ILE A 54 -8.88 0.84 4.37
C ILE A 54 -9.78 0.78 3.13
N ASP A 55 -10.48 1.87 2.81
CA ASP A 55 -11.36 1.95 1.64
C ASP A 55 -10.61 1.87 0.32
N ALA A 56 -9.41 2.43 0.25
CA ALA A 56 -8.53 2.32 -0.90
C ALA A 56 -7.88 0.94 -1.05
N THR A 57 -7.89 0.11 0.00
CA THR A 57 -7.25 -1.20 -0.03
C THR A 57 -8.07 -2.20 -0.84
N LEU A 58 -7.46 -2.73 -1.90
CA LEU A 58 -8.05 -3.73 -2.78
C LEU A 58 -7.79 -5.16 -2.31
N ARG A 59 -6.60 -5.42 -1.77
CA ARG A 59 -6.14 -6.74 -1.29
C ARG A 59 -5.04 -6.58 -0.25
N THR A 60 -4.94 -7.59 0.63
CA THR A 60 -3.86 -7.72 1.61
C THR A 60 -3.51 -9.19 1.79
N ASN A 61 -2.30 -9.48 2.28
CA ASN A 61 -1.89 -10.81 2.72
C ASN A 61 -2.14 -11.05 4.22
N TYR A 62 -2.76 -10.09 4.92
CA TYR A 62 -2.97 -10.16 6.38
C TYR A 62 -3.62 -11.45 6.85
N TYR A 63 -4.57 -11.98 6.08
CA TYR A 63 -5.30 -13.21 6.40
C TYR A 63 -4.66 -14.48 5.81
N GLN A 64 -3.48 -14.37 5.20
CA GLN A 64 -2.79 -15.50 4.61
C GLN A 64 -1.71 -16.03 5.57
N PRO A 65 -1.88 -17.23 6.13
CA PRO A 65 -0.84 -17.84 6.94
C PRO A 65 0.39 -18.19 6.09
N ASP A 66 1.49 -18.44 6.76
CA ASP A 66 2.67 -19.07 6.18
C ASP A 66 2.47 -20.59 6.03
N GLN A 67 3.55 -21.32 5.70
CA GLN A 67 3.51 -22.77 5.54
C GLN A 67 3.25 -23.52 6.84
N GLU A 68 3.52 -22.90 7.99
CA GLU A 68 3.35 -23.45 9.33
C GLU A 68 2.02 -23.02 9.97
N GLY A 69 1.17 -22.28 9.24
CA GLY A 69 -0.10 -21.76 9.72
C GLY A 69 0.01 -20.49 10.58
N GLN A 70 1.21 -19.89 10.67
CA GLN A 70 1.47 -18.67 11.45
C GLN A 70 1.27 -17.41 10.60
N PRO A 71 1.03 -16.24 11.23
CA PRO A 71 1.04 -14.97 10.52
C PRO A 71 2.38 -14.72 9.83
N LYS A 72 2.34 -14.25 8.58
CA LYS A 72 3.56 -13.90 7.84
C LYS A 72 4.34 -12.77 8.54
N PRO A 73 5.69 -12.78 8.51
CA PRO A 73 6.52 -11.76 9.14
C PRO A 73 6.50 -10.42 8.39
N TYR A 74 5.66 -10.29 7.39
CA TYR A 74 5.44 -9.06 6.61
C TYR A 74 3.99 -8.89 6.23
N ILE A 75 3.58 -7.64 6.08
CA ILE A 75 2.25 -7.29 5.59
C ILE A 75 2.37 -6.55 4.24
N SER A 76 1.43 -6.80 3.35
CA SER A 76 1.34 -6.10 2.08
C SER A 76 -0.09 -5.64 1.80
N PHE A 77 -0.19 -4.47 1.17
CA PHE A 77 -1.45 -3.88 0.73
C PHE A 77 -1.37 -3.54 -0.74
N LYS A 78 -2.40 -3.86 -1.48
CA LYS A 78 -2.62 -3.33 -2.82
C LYS A 78 -3.68 -2.24 -2.73
N LEU A 79 -3.32 -1.02 -3.10
CA LEU A 79 -4.14 0.18 -2.99
C LEU A 79 -4.60 0.66 -4.35
N ALA A 80 -5.74 1.36 -4.36
CA ALA A 80 -6.22 2.19 -5.46
C ALA A 80 -5.97 3.68 -5.11
N PRO A 81 -4.87 4.30 -5.55
CA PRO A 81 -4.52 5.67 -5.18
C PRO A 81 -5.56 6.71 -5.56
N SER A 82 -6.39 6.44 -6.58
CA SER A 82 -7.49 7.33 -6.98
C SER A 82 -8.58 7.49 -5.92
N SER A 83 -8.60 6.61 -4.90
CA SER A 83 -9.53 6.66 -3.78
C SER A 83 -8.93 7.34 -2.55
N ILE A 84 -7.72 7.89 -2.66
CA ILE A 84 -7.01 8.56 -1.54
C ILE A 84 -6.88 10.04 -1.90
N THR A 85 -7.34 10.91 -0.98
CA THR A 85 -7.23 12.36 -1.15
C THR A 85 -5.78 12.83 -1.01
N ASP A 86 -5.44 13.94 -1.64
CA ASP A 86 -4.14 14.63 -1.54
C ASP A 86 -2.92 13.79 -1.94
N MET A 87 -3.13 12.76 -2.77
CA MET A 87 -2.01 11.97 -3.29
C MET A 87 -1.19 12.76 -4.33
N PRO A 88 0.15 12.71 -4.26
CA PRO A 88 1.02 13.37 -5.25
C PRO A 88 0.80 12.86 -6.68
N LEU A 89 0.75 13.80 -7.62
CA LEU A 89 0.61 13.49 -9.05
C LEU A 89 1.97 13.12 -9.69
N PRO A 90 1.94 12.29 -10.74
CA PRO A 90 0.80 11.60 -11.34
C PRO A 90 0.35 10.41 -10.50
N LEU A 91 -0.97 10.16 -10.45
CA LEU A 91 -1.52 9.03 -9.69
C LEU A 91 -1.20 7.70 -10.39
N PRO A 92 -0.60 6.73 -9.70
CA PRO A 92 -0.52 5.37 -10.21
C PRO A 92 -1.92 4.74 -10.23
N LYS A 93 -2.14 3.80 -11.14
CA LYS A 93 -3.37 3.01 -11.18
C LYS A 93 -3.48 2.09 -9.97
N PHE A 94 -2.35 1.52 -9.57
CA PHE A 94 -2.21 0.68 -8.37
C PHE A 94 -0.92 1.00 -7.66
N GLU A 95 -0.96 0.94 -6.35
CA GLU A 95 0.19 1.00 -5.48
C GLU A 95 0.23 -0.25 -4.61
N ILE A 96 1.37 -0.92 -4.52
CA ILE A 96 1.59 -2.02 -3.60
C ILE A 96 2.56 -1.51 -2.54
N PHE A 97 2.17 -1.60 -1.29
CA PHE A 97 3.01 -1.29 -0.14
C PHE A 97 3.34 -2.57 0.61
N VAL A 98 4.59 -2.72 1.01
CA VAL A 98 5.07 -3.85 1.82
C VAL A 98 5.76 -3.31 3.06
N TYR A 99 5.42 -3.88 4.19
CA TYR A 99 6.00 -3.53 5.48
C TYR A 99 6.45 -4.77 6.22
N SER A 100 7.66 -4.70 6.77
CA SER A 100 8.18 -5.64 7.76
C SER A 100 9.07 -4.90 8.77
N PRO A 101 9.48 -5.53 9.88
CA PRO A 101 10.48 -4.96 10.77
C PRO A 101 11.83 -4.67 10.09
N ARG A 102 12.17 -5.38 9.01
CA ARG A 102 13.44 -5.27 8.29
C ARG A 102 13.39 -4.37 7.07
N VAL A 103 12.28 -4.36 6.35
CA VAL A 103 12.15 -3.71 5.04
C VAL A 103 10.82 -3.01 4.90
N GLU A 104 10.83 -1.85 4.28
CA GLU A 104 9.65 -1.22 3.67
C GLU A 104 9.86 -1.08 2.17
N GLY A 105 8.78 -1.27 1.41
CA GLY A 105 8.84 -1.17 -0.03
C GLY A 105 7.54 -0.67 -0.64
N VAL A 106 7.67 -0.06 -1.82
CA VAL A 106 6.55 0.40 -2.62
C VAL A 106 6.74 -0.01 -4.07
N HIS A 107 5.64 -0.36 -4.74
CA HIS A 107 5.63 -0.61 -6.18
C HIS A 107 4.47 0.14 -6.82
N LEU A 108 4.79 1.09 -7.69
CA LEU A 108 3.85 1.96 -8.37
C LEU A 108 3.60 1.45 -9.78
N ARG A 109 2.32 1.29 -10.17
CA ARG A 109 1.90 0.74 -11.46
C ARG A 109 0.91 1.66 -12.16
N TRP A 110 1.17 2.01 -13.41
CA TRP A 110 0.26 2.82 -14.23
C TRP A 110 -0.64 1.99 -15.14
N GLY A 111 -0.30 0.72 -15.39
CA GLY A 111 -1.06 -0.17 -16.25
C GLY A 111 -1.41 -1.50 -15.61
N LYS A 112 -2.20 -2.31 -16.34
CA LYS A 112 -2.51 -3.70 -15.92
C LYS A 112 -1.27 -4.60 -15.99
N VAL A 113 -0.38 -4.35 -16.93
CA VAL A 113 0.90 -5.06 -17.07
C VAL A 113 1.97 -4.25 -16.34
N ALA A 114 2.71 -4.89 -15.43
CA ALA A 114 3.83 -4.29 -14.73
C ALA A 114 5.13 -4.71 -15.40
N ARG A 115 5.93 -3.72 -15.81
CA ARG A 115 7.27 -3.94 -16.34
C ARG A 115 8.19 -2.86 -15.79
N GLY A 116 9.15 -3.25 -14.97
CA GLY A 116 10.13 -2.36 -14.37
C GLY A 116 10.87 -3.03 -13.22
N GLY A 117 12.03 -2.48 -12.87
CA GLY A 117 12.88 -2.99 -11.80
C GLY A 117 12.55 -2.40 -10.44
N LEU A 118 13.17 -2.97 -9.42
CA LEU A 118 13.20 -2.46 -8.06
C LEU A 118 14.48 -1.63 -7.85
N ARG A 119 14.37 -0.57 -7.09
CA ARG A 119 15.50 0.23 -6.63
C ARG A 119 15.66 0.10 -5.12
N TRP A 120 16.83 -0.21 -4.66
CA TRP A 120 17.21 -0.02 -3.28
C TRP A 120 17.44 1.47 -3.02
N SER A 121 16.70 2.04 -2.10
CA SER A 121 16.81 3.44 -1.69
C SER A 121 17.52 3.53 -0.32
N ASP A 122 18.35 4.52 -0.15
CA ASP A 122 18.92 4.95 1.13
C ASP A 122 18.04 5.98 1.86
N ARG A 123 16.94 6.39 1.23
CA ARG A 123 15.98 7.37 1.74
C ARG A 123 14.91 6.70 2.60
N LYS A 124 15.03 6.84 3.91
CA LYS A 124 14.11 6.23 4.87
C LYS A 124 12.68 6.75 4.75
N GLU A 125 12.53 8.06 4.62
CA GLU A 125 11.22 8.70 4.80
C GLU A 125 10.54 9.08 3.48
N ASP A 126 11.30 9.22 2.41
CA ASP A 126 10.79 9.66 1.11
C ASP A 126 11.15 8.76 -0.08
N PHE A 127 11.46 7.48 0.17
CA PHE A 127 11.74 6.52 -0.92
C PHE A 127 10.58 6.37 -1.91
N ARG A 128 9.34 6.54 -1.46
CA ARG A 128 8.18 6.57 -2.34
C ARG A 128 8.25 7.73 -3.33
N THR A 129 8.64 8.91 -2.88
CA THR A 129 8.81 10.10 -3.75
C THR A 129 9.92 9.88 -4.77
N GLU A 130 11.01 9.23 -4.38
CA GLU A 130 12.07 8.83 -5.30
C GLU A 130 11.55 7.90 -6.40
N VAL A 131 10.80 6.85 -6.02
CA VAL A 131 10.19 5.90 -6.98
C VAL A 131 9.22 6.61 -7.92
N LEU A 132 8.40 7.52 -7.41
CA LEU A 132 7.49 8.34 -8.22
C LEU A 132 8.25 9.18 -9.25
N GLY A 133 9.37 9.79 -8.85
CA GLY A 133 10.26 10.54 -9.76
C GLY A 133 10.83 9.68 -10.88
N LEU A 134 11.27 8.45 -10.57
CA LEU A 134 11.77 7.48 -11.54
C LEU A 134 10.71 7.08 -12.57
N VAL A 135 9.46 6.91 -12.14
CA VAL A 135 8.36 6.60 -13.07
C VAL A 135 8.00 7.78 -13.94
N LYS A 136 7.94 8.99 -13.37
CA LYS A 136 7.74 10.21 -14.17
C LYS A 136 8.75 10.31 -15.32
N ALA A 137 10.02 10.09 -15.02
CA ALA A 137 11.08 10.09 -16.03
C ALA A 137 10.90 8.99 -17.08
N GLN A 138 10.44 7.80 -16.67
CA GLN A 138 10.18 6.69 -17.58
C GLN A 138 9.01 6.97 -18.53
N GLN A 139 7.94 7.57 -18.04
CA GLN A 139 6.78 7.91 -18.87
C GLN A 139 7.14 8.88 -19.99
N VAL A 140 7.95 9.89 -19.70
CA VAL A 140 8.39 10.88 -20.72
C VAL A 140 9.27 10.25 -21.79
N LYS A 141 10.13 9.28 -21.41
CA LYS A 141 11.07 8.64 -22.36
C LYS A 141 10.42 7.58 -23.25
N ASN A 142 9.34 6.96 -22.83
CA ASN A 142 8.79 5.76 -23.45
C ASN A 142 7.37 5.92 -24.01
N THR A 143 6.89 7.14 -24.17
CA THR A 143 5.48 7.44 -24.53
C THR A 143 5.03 6.81 -25.86
N VAL A 144 5.96 6.43 -26.75
CA VAL A 144 5.63 5.94 -28.11
C VAL A 144 5.79 4.42 -28.25
N ILE A 145 6.54 3.75 -27.40
CA ILE A 145 7.03 2.38 -27.68
C ILE A 145 6.65 1.34 -26.61
N VAL A 146 6.34 1.73 -25.36
CA VAL A 146 6.16 0.77 -24.26
C VAL A 146 4.89 1.04 -23.48
N PRO A 147 4.14 -0.03 -23.11
CA PRO A 147 2.99 0.12 -22.22
C PRO A 147 3.41 0.76 -20.90
N VAL A 148 2.48 1.46 -20.33
CA VAL A 148 2.53 2.21 -19.07
C VAL A 148 3.42 1.53 -18.05
N GLY A 149 4.49 2.19 -17.60
CA GLY A 149 5.55 1.62 -16.79
C GLY A 149 5.14 1.28 -15.36
N ALA A 150 6.02 0.55 -14.70
CA ALA A 150 5.97 0.30 -13.28
C ALA A 150 7.37 0.44 -12.69
N LYS A 151 7.46 0.95 -11.49
CA LYS A 151 8.71 1.03 -10.72
C LYS A 151 8.42 0.70 -9.27
N GLY A 152 9.36 0.01 -8.66
CA GLY A 152 9.37 -0.24 -7.23
C GLY A 152 10.65 0.27 -6.58
N GLY A 153 10.58 0.47 -5.29
CA GLY A 153 11.73 0.76 -4.44
C GLY A 153 11.52 0.21 -3.05
N PHE A 154 12.58 0.00 -2.34
CA PHE A 154 12.56 -0.48 -0.98
C PHE A 154 13.69 0.15 -0.17
N TYR A 155 13.50 0.16 1.15
CA TYR A 155 14.41 0.65 2.15
C TYR A 155 14.64 -0.42 3.22
N CYS A 156 15.92 -0.72 3.50
CA CYS A 156 16.30 -1.64 4.59
C CYS A 156 16.41 -0.89 5.91
N LYS A 157 15.62 -1.29 6.91
CA LYS A 157 15.49 -0.58 8.19
C LYS A 157 16.61 -0.90 9.19
N GLN A 158 17.14 -2.12 9.14
CA GLN A 158 18.07 -2.65 10.13
C GLN A 158 19.53 -2.68 9.62
N MET A 159 19.87 -1.75 8.73
CA MET A 159 21.22 -1.63 8.21
C MET A 159 22.16 -1.12 9.32
N PRO A 160 23.23 -1.85 9.66
CA PRO A 160 24.22 -1.38 10.63
C PRO A 160 24.89 -0.10 10.12
N ALA A 161 25.06 0.87 11.01
CA ALA A 161 25.82 2.08 10.70
C ALA A 161 27.28 1.72 10.36
N GLY A 162 27.77 2.21 9.21
CA GLY A 162 29.13 1.90 8.75
C GLY A 162 29.32 0.48 8.19
N ALA A 163 28.22 -0.21 7.85
CA ALA A 163 28.29 -1.55 7.28
C ALA A 163 29.17 -1.60 6.03
N SER A 164 29.99 -2.65 5.93
CA SER A 164 30.79 -2.90 4.73
C SER A 164 29.89 -3.20 3.53
N ARG A 165 30.41 -3.02 2.31
CA ARG A 165 29.67 -3.32 1.07
C ARG A 165 29.18 -4.77 1.03
N ALA A 166 29.94 -5.71 1.60
CA ALA A 166 29.55 -7.12 1.66
C ALA A 166 28.33 -7.35 2.56
N VAL A 167 28.30 -6.73 3.74
CA VAL A 167 27.14 -6.78 4.67
C VAL A 167 25.92 -6.12 4.02
N ILE A 168 26.10 -5.00 3.36
CA ILE A 168 25.03 -4.31 2.62
C ILE A 168 24.44 -5.20 1.53
N GLN A 169 25.29 -5.88 0.75
CA GLN A 169 24.84 -6.80 -0.30
C GLN A 169 24.12 -8.04 0.24
N GLU A 170 24.54 -8.54 1.39
CA GLU A 170 23.91 -9.72 2.02
C GLU A 170 22.52 -9.37 2.56
N GLU A 171 22.38 -8.22 3.22
CA GLU A 171 21.08 -7.77 3.74
C GLU A 171 20.07 -7.42 2.64
N GLY A 172 20.54 -7.06 1.47
CA GLY A 172 19.70 -6.70 0.31
C GLY A 172 19.30 -7.87 -0.58
N LYS A 173 19.74 -9.10 -0.30
CA LYS A 173 19.33 -10.31 -1.03
C LYS A 173 18.03 -10.89 -0.45
#